data_16c393018a657293198dde8b7dc7065a
#
_entry.id   16c393018a657293198dde8b7dc7065a
#
_cell.length_a   1.000
_cell.length_b   1.000
_cell.length_c   1.000
_cell.angle_alpha   90.00
_cell.angle_beta   90.00
_cell.angle_gamma   90.00
#
_symmetry.space_group_name_H-M   'P 1'
#
loop_
_entity.id
_entity.type
_entity.pdbx_description
1 polymer ?
#
loop_
_entity_poly.entity_id
_entity_poly.type
_entity_poly.pdbx_seq_one_letter_code
_entity_poly.pdbx_strand_id
1 'polypeptide(L)'
;IGNLKENDHLRLLDYLFMRLRERGIRIVVTAQTNFGNGYPERNQPTGGYSYDYDKCDVHQNPKAIAAQERYIAALVNHVNPYTGVSYKDDPYIIGFEINNEPCHPGTKEQTKSYINRMLGALKKAGNKKPVFYNVSHNQHVVEAYYDTAVQGTTYQWYPTGLVAGHTRKGNFLPHVDAYHIPFSN
;
A
#
# COMPACT_ATOMS: atom_id res chain seq x y z
N ILE A 1 -9.65 -10.40 13.19
CA ILE A 1 -8.65 -9.48 12.60
C ILE A 1 -8.45 -9.87 11.14
N GLY A 2 -8.28 -8.88 10.24
CA GLY A 2 -8.09 -9.09 8.81
C GLY A 2 -9.37 -9.29 8.00
N ASN A 3 -10.52 -9.06 8.56
CA ASN A 3 -11.78 -9.03 7.83
C ASN A 3 -12.08 -7.61 7.35
N LEU A 4 -12.55 -7.47 6.13
CA LEU A 4 -13.13 -6.22 5.66
C LEU A 4 -14.45 -6.00 6.41
N LYS A 5 -14.60 -4.83 7.03
CA LYS A 5 -15.83 -4.44 7.70
C LYS A 5 -16.63 -3.51 6.81
N GLU A 6 -17.86 -3.87 6.58
CA GLU A 6 -18.84 -2.95 5.99
C GLU A 6 -19.24 -1.90 7.02
N ASN A 7 -18.84 -0.68 6.78
CA ASN A 7 -19.09 0.48 7.62
C ASN A 7 -19.25 1.74 6.76
N ASP A 8 -19.50 2.87 7.40
CA ASP A 8 -19.70 4.13 6.70
C ASP A 8 -18.47 4.58 5.90
N HIS A 9 -17.25 4.26 6.38
CA HIS A 9 -16.03 4.60 5.67
C HIS A 9 -15.91 3.83 4.35
N LEU A 10 -16.22 2.53 4.35
CA LEU A 10 -16.21 1.73 3.12
C LEU A 10 -17.31 2.20 2.15
N ARG A 11 -18.51 2.50 2.66
CA ARG A 11 -19.60 3.04 1.83
C ARG A 11 -19.24 4.39 1.20
N LEU A 12 -18.56 5.27 1.95
CA LEU A 12 -18.08 6.55 1.41
C LEU A 12 -16.99 6.35 0.36
N LEU A 13 -16.10 5.38 0.55
CA LEU A 13 -15.09 5.00 -0.43
C LEU A 13 -15.74 4.47 -1.71
N ASP A 14 -16.72 3.57 -1.59
CA ASP A 14 -17.49 3.05 -2.71
C ASP A 14 -18.19 4.17 -3.49
N TYR A 15 -18.82 5.10 -2.78
CA TYR A 15 -19.43 6.27 -3.39
C TYR A 15 -18.41 7.14 -4.11
N LEU A 16 -17.27 7.40 -3.49
CA LEU A 16 -16.17 8.15 -4.12
C LEU A 16 -15.71 7.48 -5.41
N PHE A 17 -15.49 6.17 -5.40
CA PHE A 17 -15.05 5.43 -6.59
C PHE A 17 -16.08 5.49 -7.71
N MET A 18 -17.36 5.36 -7.39
CA MET A 18 -18.44 5.55 -8.36
C MET A 18 -18.40 6.96 -8.96
N ARG A 19 -18.23 8.01 -8.13
CA ARG A 19 -18.17 9.40 -8.61
C ARG A 19 -16.93 9.71 -9.44
N LEU A 20 -15.78 9.11 -9.13
CA LEU A 20 -14.56 9.20 -9.93
C LEU A 20 -14.75 8.53 -11.29
N ARG A 21 -15.34 7.31 -11.29
CA ARG A 21 -15.68 6.58 -12.51
C ARG A 21 -16.57 7.38 -13.45
N GLU A 22 -17.63 8.01 -12.94
CA GLU A 22 -18.53 8.87 -13.74
C GLU A 22 -17.79 10.02 -14.42
N ARG A 23 -16.66 10.44 -13.88
CA ARG A 23 -15.81 11.51 -14.43
C ARG A 23 -14.65 11.01 -15.27
N GLY A 24 -14.57 9.71 -15.52
CA GLY A 24 -13.48 9.11 -16.29
C GLY A 24 -12.13 9.07 -15.57
N ILE A 25 -12.09 9.33 -14.25
CA ILE A 25 -10.86 9.34 -13.45
C ILE A 25 -10.46 7.91 -13.12
N ARG A 26 -9.20 7.58 -13.41
CA ARG A 26 -8.61 6.28 -13.07
C ARG A 26 -8.12 6.26 -11.63
N ILE A 27 -8.20 5.08 -11.01
CA ILE A 27 -7.97 4.90 -9.58
C ILE A 27 -6.85 3.88 -9.38
N VAL A 28 -5.87 4.21 -8.56
CA VAL A 28 -4.97 3.23 -7.92
C VAL A 28 -5.38 3.14 -6.46
N VAL A 29 -5.64 1.94 -5.99
CA VAL A 29 -6.10 1.71 -4.62
C VAL A 29 -4.93 1.27 -3.76
N THR A 30 -4.59 2.07 -2.76
CA THR A 30 -3.69 1.64 -1.69
C THR A 30 -4.48 0.79 -0.70
N ALA A 31 -4.17 -0.51 -0.66
CA ALA A 31 -4.98 -1.48 0.07
C ALA A 31 -4.92 -1.29 1.59
N GLN A 32 -3.78 -0.86 2.10
CA GLN A 32 -3.56 -0.72 3.54
C GLN A 32 -2.64 0.45 3.85
N THR A 33 -2.77 0.95 5.07
CA THR A 33 -1.82 1.86 5.66
C THR A 33 -1.27 1.24 6.94
N ASN A 34 0.02 1.34 7.15
CA ASN A 34 0.68 0.81 8.32
C ASN A 34 1.01 1.90 9.35
N PHE A 35 0.19 2.91 9.41
CA PHE A 35 0.23 3.85 10.53
C PHE A 35 -0.29 3.14 11.78
N GLY A 36 0.52 2.35 12.35
CA GLY A 36 0.45 1.62 13.58
C GLY A 36 -0.71 1.85 14.53
N ASN A 37 -0.58 1.23 15.65
CA ASN A 37 -1.51 1.32 16.75
C ASN A 37 -1.81 2.79 17.11
N GLY A 38 -2.99 3.24 16.72
CA GLY A 38 -3.54 4.47 17.24
C GLY A 38 -3.12 5.78 16.58
N TYR A 39 -2.66 5.78 15.35
CA TYR A 39 -2.56 7.03 14.62
C TYR A 39 -3.91 7.40 13.96
N PRO A 40 -4.40 8.63 14.06
CA PRO A 40 -3.86 9.77 14.85
C PRO A 40 -4.11 9.68 16.36
N GLU A 41 -4.94 8.76 16.80
CA GLU A 41 -5.45 8.67 18.18
C GLU A 41 -4.86 7.46 18.90
N ARG A 42 -3.66 7.64 19.47
CA ARG A 42 -3.01 6.59 20.26
C ARG A 42 -3.94 6.05 21.35
N ASN A 43 -3.93 4.72 21.50
CA ASN A 43 -4.67 3.98 22.54
C ASN A 43 -6.20 3.91 22.34
N GLN A 44 -6.71 4.25 21.17
CA GLN A 44 -8.12 4.02 20.86
C GLN A 44 -8.29 2.60 20.29
N PRO A 45 -9.15 1.76 20.87
CA PRO A 45 -9.43 0.43 20.31
C PRO A 45 -10.15 0.57 18.98
N THR A 46 -9.46 0.32 17.87
CA THR A 46 -10.05 0.36 16.53
C THR A 46 -10.65 -0.97 16.11
N GLY A 47 -10.30 -2.05 16.82
CA GLY A 47 -10.68 -3.41 16.48
C GLY A 47 -10.06 -3.94 15.18
N GLY A 48 -9.08 -3.23 14.62
CA GLY A 48 -8.32 -3.65 13.45
C GLY A 48 -6.95 -4.22 13.80
N TYR A 49 -6.26 -4.82 12.83
CA TYR A 49 -4.92 -5.38 13.05
C TYR A 49 -3.90 -4.29 13.42
N SER A 50 -4.10 -3.06 12.97
CA SER A 50 -3.26 -1.91 13.31
C SER A 50 -3.35 -1.49 14.79
N TYR A 51 -4.36 -1.97 15.51
CA TYR A 51 -4.44 -1.83 16.96
C TYR A 51 -3.60 -2.87 17.69
N ASP A 52 -3.61 -4.11 17.17
CA ASP A 52 -2.95 -5.26 17.82
C ASP A 52 -1.45 -5.34 17.50
N TYR A 53 -1.00 -4.70 16.42
CA TYR A 53 0.38 -4.79 15.92
C TYR A 53 0.95 -3.41 15.58
N ASP A 54 2.19 -3.18 15.99
CA ASP A 54 2.90 -1.96 15.63
C ASP A 54 3.25 -1.92 14.13
N LYS A 55 3.47 -0.72 13.61
CA LYS A 55 3.77 -0.48 12.20
C LYS A 55 4.88 -1.38 11.65
N CYS A 56 5.93 -1.61 12.45
CA CYS A 56 7.06 -2.42 12.01
C CYS A 56 6.82 -3.93 12.21
N ASP A 57 5.97 -4.33 13.14
CA ASP A 57 5.65 -5.74 13.39
C ASP A 57 4.83 -6.37 12.27
N VAL A 58 4.02 -5.58 11.57
CA VAL A 58 3.10 -6.09 10.55
C VAL A 58 3.78 -6.75 9.36
N HIS A 59 5.09 -6.51 9.16
CA HIS A 59 5.87 -7.14 8.10
C HIS A 59 6.61 -8.40 8.55
N GLN A 60 6.69 -8.67 9.83
CA GLN A 60 7.44 -9.77 10.41
C GLN A 60 6.58 -10.76 11.18
N ASN A 61 5.54 -10.28 11.85
CA ASN A 61 4.67 -11.14 12.65
C ASN A 61 3.77 -11.99 11.74
N PRO A 62 3.88 -13.33 11.82
CA PRO A 62 3.12 -14.23 10.94
C PRO A 62 1.60 -14.07 11.06
N LYS A 63 1.08 -13.72 12.24
CA LYS A 63 -0.35 -13.51 12.47
C LYS A 63 -0.82 -12.20 11.82
N ALA A 64 0.00 -11.14 11.92
CA ALA A 64 -0.28 -9.87 11.26
C ALA A 64 -0.24 -10.02 9.74
N ILE A 65 0.74 -10.73 9.19
CA ILE A 65 0.82 -11.01 7.75
C ILE A 65 -0.40 -11.79 7.28
N ALA A 66 -0.79 -12.86 7.99
CA ALA A 66 -1.98 -13.64 7.66
C ALA A 66 -3.29 -12.82 7.74
N ALA A 67 -3.37 -11.85 8.64
CA ALA A 67 -4.50 -10.92 8.70
C ALA A 67 -4.52 -9.98 7.48
N GLN A 68 -3.37 -9.48 7.05
CA GLN A 68 -3.24 -8.65 5.85
C GLN A 68 -3.58 -9.42 4.57
N GLU A 69 -3.15 -10.68 4.45
CA GLU A 69 -3.52 -11.55 3.32
C GLU A 69 -5.05 -11.70 3.19
N ARG A 70 -5.73 -11.93 4.31
CA ARG A 70 -7.21 -12.03 4.30
C ARG A 70 -7.86 -10.70 3.94
N TYR A 71 -7.37 -9.61 4.52
CA TYR A 71 -7.92 -8.28 4.28
C TYR A 71 -7.77 -7.84 2.81
N ILE A 72 -6.58 -7.98 2.24
CA ILE A 72 -6.33 -7.55 0.86
C ILE A 72 -7.12 -8.40 -0.14
N ALA A 73 -7.27 -9.69 0.13
CA ALA A 73 -8.11 -10.58 -0.68
C ALA A 73 -9.60 -10.20 -0.59
N ALA A 74 -10.08 -9.85 0.60
CA ALA A 74 -11.45 -9.38 0.79
C ALA A 74 -11.70 -8.04 0.10
N LEU A 75 -10.74 -7.11 0.19
CA LEU A 75 -10.84 -5.79 -0.42
C LEU A 75 -10.97 -5.87 -1.94
N VAL A 76 -10.12 -6.64 -2.61
CA VAL A 76 -10.19 -6.74 -4.09
C VAL A 76 -11.43 -7.45 -4.58
N ASN A 77 -12.01 -8.33 -3.76
CA ASN A 77 -13.28 -9.02 -4.05
C ASN A 77 -14.53 -8.23 -3.62
N HIS A 78 -14.35 -7.13 -2.87
CA HIS A 78 -15.47 -6.31 -2.47
C HIS A 78 -16.23 -5.77 -3.70
N VAL A 79 -17.53 -5.98 -3.71
CA VAL A 79 -18.41 -5.48 -4.77
C VAL A 79 -18.93 -4.11 -4.35
N ASN A 80 -18.58 -3.09 -5.09
CA ASN A 80 -19.08 -1.74 -4.86
C ASN A 80 -20.60 -1.71 -5.09
N PRO A 81 -21.40 -1.39 -4.08
CA PRO A 81 -22.87 -1.45 -4.18
C PRO A 81 -23.47 -0.43 -5.16
N TYR A 82 -22.73 0.64 -5.49
CA TYR A 82 -23.19 1.66 -6.43
C TYR A 82 -22.92 1.30 -7.89
N THR A 83 -21.91 0.46 -8.15
CA THR A 83 -21.53 0.06 -9.51
C THR A 83 -21.85 -1.39 -9.84
N GLY A 84 -22.09 -2.22 -8.83
CA GLY A 84 -22.32 -3.66 -8.98
C GLY A 84 -21.07 -4.45 -9.41
N VAL A 85 -19.88 -3.83 -9.37
CA VAL A 85 -18.63 -4.43 -9.87
C VAL A 85 -17.63 -4.57 -8.74
N SER A 86 -16.88 -5.68 -8.71
CA SER A 86 -15.84 -5.86 -7.71
C SER A 86 -14.63 -4.95 -8.01
N TYR A 87 -13.89 -4.58 -6.98
CA TYR A 87 -12.72 -3.70 -7.15
C TYR A 87 -11.70 -4.27 -8.14
N LYS A 88 -11.46 -5.58 -8.12
CA LYS A 88 -10.55 -6.24 -9.06
C LYS A 88 -11.05 -6.21 -10.51
N ASP A 89 -12.37 -6.15 -10.73
CA ASP A 89 -12.99 -6.19 -12.05
C ASP A 89 -13.39 -4.81 -12.57
N ASP A 90 -13.41 -3.77 -11.72
CA ASP A 90 -13.75 -2.41 -12.12
C ASP A 90 -12.70 -1.84 -13.09
N PRO A 91 -13.09 -1.51 -14.35
CA PRO A 91 -12.14 -1.02 -15.35
C PRO A 91 -11.53 0.36 -15.02
N TYR A 92 -12.08 1.07 -14.06
CA TYR A 92 -11.54 2.36 -13.60
C TYR A 92 -10.51 2.21 -12.47
N ILE A 93 -10.51 1.08 -11.77
CA ILE A 93 -9.42 0.72 -10.88
C ILE A 93 -8.32 0.08 -11.72
N ILE A 94 -7.21 0.78 -11.92
CA ILE A 94 -6.13 0.38 -12.82
C ILE A 94 -4.99 -0.38 -12.13
N GLY A 95 -4.97 -0.41 -10.80
CA GLY A 95 -3.95 -1.12 -10.03
C GLY A 95 -4.17 -1.04 -8.54
N PHE A 96 -3.40 -1.83 -7.82
CA PHE A 96 -3.38 -1.87 -6.36
C PHE A 96 -1.97 -1.63 -5.84
N GLU A 97 -1.86 -0.79 -4.84
CA GLU A 97 -0.66 -0.66 -4.03
C GLU A 97 -0.85 -1.47 -2.76
N ILE A 98 0.14 -2.29 -2.39
CA ILE A 98 0.00 -3.20 -1.24
C ILE A 98 -0.20 -2.42 0.05
N ASN A 99 0.65 -1.44 0.32
CA ASN A 99 0.53 -0.59 1.50
C ASN A 99 1.19 0.78 1.29
N ASN A 100 0.79 1.74 2.10
CA ASN A 100 1.37 3.06 2.13
C ASN A 100 2.46 3.17 3.20
N GLU A 101 3.61 3.72 2.83
CA GLU A 101 4.74 4.02 3.73
C GLU A 101 5.09 2.88 4.69
N PRO A 102 5.42 1.68 4.18
CA PRO A 102 5.73 0.55 5.02
C PRO A 102 6.99 0.77 5.85
N CYS A 103 7.04 0.13 7.01
CA CYS A 103 8.26 -0.01 7.79
C CYS A 103 8.97 -1.31 7.39
N HIS A 104 10.30 -1.26 7.24
CA HIS A 104 11.12 -2.39 6.87
C HIS A 104 12.16 -2.70 7.96
N PRO A 105 11.74 -3.27 9.09
CA PRO A 105 12.64 -3.51 10.23
C PRO A 105 13.54 -4.74 10.03
N GLY A 106 13.24 -5.57 9.06
CA GLY A 106 13.89 -6.84 8.82
C GLY A 106 14.91 -6.83 7.70
N THR A 107 15.30 -8.03 7.29
CA THR A 107 16.23 -8.24 6.18
C THR A 107 15.52 -8.03 4.83
N LYS A 108 16.32 -7.94 3.77
CA LYS A 108 15.85 -7.94 2.39
C LYS A 108 14.97 -9.16 2.09
N GLU A 109 15.38 -10.34 2.55
CA GLU A 109 14.64 -11.59 2.36
C GLU A 109 13.29 -11.58 3.07
N GLN A 110 13.21 -11.00 4.26
CA GLN A 110 11.93 -10.85 4.99
C GLN A 110 11.00 -9.90 4.24
N THR A 111 11.50 -8.78 3.73
CA THR A 111 10.71 -7.85 2.91
C THR A 111 10.22 -8.53 1.64
N LYS A 112 11.09 -9.23 0.93
CA LYS A 112 10.74 -10.02 -0.25
C LYS A 112 9.68 -11.08 0.04
N SER A 113 9.83 -11.80 1.14
CA SER A 113 8.86 -12.81 1.58
C SER A 113 7.49 -12.17 1.84
N TYR A 114 7.46 -11.04 2.53
CA TYR A 114 6.21 -10.29 2.78
C TYR A 114 5.54 -9.87 1.48
N ILE A 115 6.28 -9.24 0.56
CA ILE A 115 5.75 -8.81 -0.74
C ILE A 115 5.16 -10.00 -1.50
N ASN A 116 5.91 -11.11 -1.60
CA ASN A 116 5.46 -12.31 -2.32
C ASN A 116 4.21 -12.93 -1.68
N ARG A 117 4.07 -12.88 -0.36
CA ARG A 117 2.84 -13.33 0.31
C ARG A 117 1.64 -12.47 -0.05
N MET A 118 1.79 -11.15 -0.06
CA MET A 118 0.70 -10.24 -0.48
C MET A 118 0.32 -10.44 -1.95
N LEU A 119 1.31 -10.58 -2.83
CA LEU A 119 1.08 -10.91 -4.25
C LEU A 119 0.37 -12.25 -4.41
N GLY A 120 0.77 -13.26 -3.64
CA GLY A 120 0.13 -14.57 -3.64
C GLY A 120 -1.35 -14.50 -3.21
N ALA A 121 -1.65 -13.70 -2.18
CA ALA A 121 -3.02 -13.48 -1.72
C ALA A 121 -3.88 -12.78 -2.79
N LEU A 122 -3.35 -11.73 -3.42
CA LEU A 122 -4.03 -11.02 -4.51
C LEU A 122 -4.28 -11.93 -5.73
N LYS A 123 -3.28 -12.70 -6.13
CA LYS A 123 -3.39 -13.66 -7.23
C LYS A 123 -4.44 -14.73 -6.93
N LYS A 124 -4.42 -15.29 -5.73
CA LYS A 124 -5.41 -16.29 -5.28
C LYS A 124 -6.82 -15.72 -5.22
N ALA A 125 -6.97 -14.44 -4.90
CA ALA A 125 -8.24 -13.72 -4.94
C ALA A 125 -8.73 -13.41 -6.37
N GLY A 126 -7.95 -13.75 -7.40
CA GLY A 126 -8.30 -13.54 -8.81
C GLY A 126 -7.93 -12.17 -9.35
N ASN A 127 -7.13 -11.38 -8.66
CA ASN A 127 -6.68 -10.09 -9.18
C ASN A 127 -5.75 -10.28 -10.38
N LYS A 128 -6.06 -9.55 -11.46
CA LYS A 128 -5.27 -9.51 -12.71
C LYS A 128 -4.67 -8.13 -12.98
N LYS A 129 -4.97 -7.16 -12.13
CA LYS A 129 -4.48 -5.79 -12.28
C LYS A 129 -3.05 -5.66 -11.78
N PRO A 130 -2.30 -4.68 -12.29
CA PRO A 130 -0.97 -4.36 -11.78
C PRO A 130 -0.96 -4.16 -10.27
N VAL A 131 0.11 -4.62 -9.65
CA VAL A 131 0.34 -4.47 -8.21
C VAL A 131 1.64 -3.70 -8.00
N PHE A 132 1.57 -2.67 -7.19
CA PHE A 132 2.68 -1.79 -6.85
C PHE A 132 3.08 -1.99 -5.38
N TYR A 133 4.34 -1.75 -5.10
CA TYR A 133 4.85 -1.73 -3.74
C TYR A 133 5.43 -0.36 -3.40
N ASN A 134 5.02 0.19 -2.26
CA ASN A 134 5.54 1.46 -1.78
C ASN A 134 6.85 1.25 -1.03
N VAL A 135 7.91 1.86 -1.50
CA VAL A 135 9.24 1.76 -0.86
C VAL A 135 9.47 2.86 0.18
N SER A 136 8.53 3.79 0.28
CA SER A 136 8.63 4.93 1.22
C SER A 136 9.96 5.67 1.06
N HIS A 137 10.65 5.92 2.18
CA HIS A 137 12.00 6.52 2.20
C HIS A 137 13.12 5.48 2.36
N ASN A 138 12.77 4.21 2.42
CA ASN A 138 13.72 3.12 2.73
C ASN A 138 14.39 2.59 1.47
N GLN A 139 15.26 3.38 0.87
CA GLN A 139 15.96 3.01 -0.37
C GLN A 139 16.79 1.73 -0.25
N HIS A 140 17.30 1.45 0.94
CA HIS A 140 18.12 0.24 1.18
C HIS A 140 17.35 -1.07 1.00
N VAL A 141 16.02 -1.03 0.96
CA VAL A 141 15.19 -2.21 0.70
C VAL A 141 14.66 -2.25 -0.74
N VAL A 142 14.98 -1.27 -1.56
CA VAL A 142 14.56 -1.20 -2.96
C VAL A 142 14.91 -2.49 -3.71
N GLU A 143 16.09 -3.04 -3.48
CA GLU A 143 16.50 -4.29 -4.10
C GLU A 143 15.62 -5.50 -3.76
N ALA A 144 14.87 -5.45 -2.65
CA ALA A 144 14.02 -6.56 -2.26
C ALA A 144 12.87 -6.81 -3.25
N TYR A 145 12.39 -5.78 -3.95
CA TYR A 145 11.29 -5.95 -4.89
C TYR A 145 11.73 -6.40 -6.28
N TYR A 146 12.99 -6.22 -6.68
CA TYR A 146 13.48 -6.67 -7.99
C TYR A 146 13.28 -8.17 -8.23
N ASP A 147 13.35 -8.95 -7.16
CA ASP A 147 13.12 -10.39 -7.21
C ASP A 147 11.66 -10.79 -6.95
N THR A 148 10.74 -9.86 -7.02
CA THR A 148 9.31 -10.09 -6.83
C THR A 148 8.53 -9.85 -8.12
N ALA A 149 7.26 -10.26 -8.16
CA ALA A 149 6.41 -10.05 -9.33
C ALA A 149 5.57 -8.75 -9.25
N VAL A 150 5.99 -7.76 -8.48
CA VAL A 150 5.36 -6.42 -8.53
C VAL A 150 5.66 -5.76 -9.88
N GLN A 151 4.70 -5.06 -10.44
CA GLN A 151 4.83 -4.41 -11.73
C GLN A 151 5.47 -3.03 -11.65
N GLY A 152 5.66 -2.50 -10.43
CA GLY A 152 6.31 -1.22 -10.22
C GLY A 152 6.37 -0.87 -8.75
N THR A 153 7.02 0.25 -8.48
CA THR A 153 7.12 0.83 -7.15
C THR A 153 6.48 2.19 -7.11
N THR A 154 5.94 2.51 -5.95
CA THR A 154 5.57 3.86 -5.58
C THR A 154 6.53 4.34 -4.50
N TYR A 155 6.76 5.62 -4.43
CA TYR A 155 7.64 6.19 -3.43
C TYR A 155 7.11 7.55 -2.98
N GLN A 156 7.52 7.93 -1.79
CA GLN A 156 7.20 9.24 -1.26
C GLN A 156 8.49 10.02 -1.11
N TRP A 157 8.53 11.09 -1.84
CA TRP A 157 9.63 12.00 -1.81
C TRP A 157 9.14 13.39 -1.43
N TYR A 158 9.56 13.80 -0.25
CA TYR A 158 9.26 15.12 0.26
C TYR A 158 10.55 15.94 0.23
N PRO A 159 10.82 16.73 -0.80
CA PRO A 159 11.98 17.60 -0.83
C PRO A 159 11.75 18.76 0.13
N THR A 160 11.73 18.45 1.42
CA THR A 160 11.40 19.40 2.48
C THR A 160 12.26 20.66 2.43
N GLY A 161 13.53 20.52 2.04
CA GLY A 161 14.41 21.65 1.78
C GLY A 161 13.93 22.55 0.66
N LEU A 162 13.37 21.99 -0.39
CA LEU A 162 12.81 22.73 -1.52
C LEU A 162 11.47 23.39 -1.15
N VAL A 163 10.58 22.62 -0.53
CA VAL A 163 9.24 23.08 -0.14
C VAL A 163 9.33 24.13 0.97
N ALA A 164 10.24 23.97 1.91
CA ALA A 164 10.47 24.93 3.01
C ALA A 164 11.40 26.09 2.63
N GLY A 165 11.85 26.19 1.38
CA GLY A 165 12.78 27.24 0.95
C GLY A 165 14.21 27.10 1.52
N HIS A 166 14.53 25.96 2.09
CA HIS A 166 15.84 25.67 2.70
C HIS A 166 16.75 24.86 1.78
N THR A 167 16.79 25.16 0.51
CA THR A 167 17.66 24.50 -0.45
C THR A 167 19.12 24.82 -0.13
N ARG A 168 19.84 23.89 0.47
CA ARG A 168 21.30 23.93 0.51
C ARG A 168 21.79 23.31 -0.79
N LYS A 169 22.60 24.11 -1.50
CA LYS A 169 23.32 23.68 -2.71
C LYS A 169 24.06 22.37 -2.40
N GLY A 170 23.73 21.29 -3.09
CA GLY A 170 24.37 19.99 -2.94
C GLY A 170 23.56 18.90 -2.19
N ASN A 171 22.45 19.24 -1.52
CA ASN A 171 21.65 18.23 -0.81
C ASN A 171 20.51 17.66 -1.66
N PHE A 172 20.18 18.32 -2.76
CA PHE A 172 19.06 17.93 -3.61
C PHE A 172 19.43 16.85 -4.64
N LEU A 173 20.56 17.02 -5.32
CA LEU A 173 20.98 16.11 -6.38
C LEU A 173 21.21 14.66 -5.92
N PRO A 174 21.86 14.39 -4.78
CA PRO A 174 22.00 13.02 -4.30
C PRO A 174 20.69 12.32 -4.02
N HIS A 175 19.66 13.05 -3.59
CA HIS A 175 18.33 12.49 -3.36
C HIS A 175 17.60 12.20 -4.67
N VAL A 176 17.73 13.06 -5.67
CA VAL A 176 17.15 12.83 -6.99
C VAL A 176 17.76 11.60 -7.65
N ASP A 177 19.08 11.50 -7.63
CA ASP A 177 19.80 10.38 -8.22
C ASP A 177 19.47 9.06 -7.52
N ALA A 178 19.35 9.08 -6.19
CA ALA A 178 18.99 7.89 -5.41
C ALA A 178 17.58 7.39 -5.71
N TYR A 179 16.64 8.28 -6.05
CA TYR A 179 15.28 7.90 -6.46
C TYR A 179 15.16 7.58 -7.95
N HIS A 180 16.09 8.02 -8.77
CA HIS A 180 16.10 7.75 -10.22
C HIS A 180 16.55 6.33 -10.56
N ILE A 181 17.47 5.77 -9.80
CA ILE A 181 18.04 4.44 -10.04
C ILE A 181 16.96 3.33 -10.13
N PRO A 182 15.94 3.29 -9.29
CA PRO A 182 14.90 2.26 -9.37
C PRO A 182 14.00 2.34 -10.59
N PHE A 183 13.97 3.47 -11.29
CA PHE A 183 13.02 3.74 -12.38
C PHE A 183 13.66 3.74 -13.77
N SER A 184 14.96 3.58 -13.84
CA SER A 184 15.73 3.64 -15.09
C SER A 184 16.02 2.27 -15.71
N ASN A 185 15.52 1.17 -15.12
CA ASN A 185 15.73 -0.18 -15.63
C ASN A 185 14.41 -0.83 -16.03
#